data_38891fc443e66c7209fbb9930389c508
#
_entry.id   38891fc443e66c7209fbb9930389c508
#
_cell.length_a   1.000
_cell.length_b   1.000
_cell.length_c   1.000
_cell.angle_alpha   90.00
_cell.angle_beta   90.00
_cell.angle_gamma   90.00
#
_symmetry.space_group_name_H-M   'P 1'
#
loop_
_entity.id
_entity.type
_entity.pdbx_description
1 polymer ?
#
loop_
_entity_poly.entity_id
_entity_poly.type
_entity_poly.pdbx_seq_one_letter_code
_entity_poly.pdbx_strand_id
1 'polypeptide(L)'
;MNYINCQNNVSPALMRKTIIFWCENSIQHISSLLSAFRGSGAVLNDEFIREIKEIELIFKSIFDEYSSEKTNLPARPAILFKTNTRFIAVLERIKCEAVSGYPILQQSVYHYIFEQNYINAIFGIMMPQQTPLITVKFAPFYNNNCIFNQMYFWSVIGSMHPSLLLNNSDFAVALNGYSKEFMRDTVNGFNNICFMLSDIPKSSNKKELLKIFKHFQQLNINFLNFLESAYNGSARVYTSTTSQRFSDNFYKGARHMIAEHRLVCELNESIAQILN
;
A
#
# COMPACT_ATOMS: atom_id res chain seq x y z
N MET A 1 -16.37 -2.97 -5.67
CA MET A 1 -15.48 -2.10 -6.47
C MET A 1 -14.86 -2.95 -7.56
N ASN A 2 -15.05 -2.63 -8.84
CA ASN A 2 -14.51 -3.42 -9.92
C ASN A 2 -13.09 -2.95 -10.22
N TYR A 3 -12.13 -3.88 -10.30
CA TYR A 3 -10.71 -3.54 -10.49
C TYR A 3 -10.40 -2.99 -11.86
N ILE A 4 -9.70 -1.86 -11.88
CA ILE A 4 -9.18 -1.27 -13.11
C ILE A 4 -8.28 -2.26 -13.86
N ASN A 5 -7.44 -2.99 -13.13
CA ASN A 5 -6.48 -3.94 -13.73
C ASN A 5 -7.12 -5.20 -14.31
N CYS A 6 -8.38 -5.51 -13.94
CA CYS A 6 -9.09 -6.70 -14.39
C CYS A 6 -10.27 -6.38 -15.33
N GLN A 7 -10.45 -5.13 -15.69
CA GLN A 7 -11.53 -4.69 -16.59
C GLN A 7 -10.99 -4.10 -17.89
N ASN A 8 -11.62 -4.50 -18.98
CA ASN A 8 -11.36 -3.93 -20.29
C ASN A 8 -11.88 -2.48 -20.44
N ASN A 9 -12.82 -2.07 -19.57
CA ASN A 9 -13.41 -0.73 -19.56
C ASN A 9 -13.53 -0.20 -18.13
N VAL A 10 -12.83 0.89 -17.84
CA VAL A 10 -12.89 1.58 -16.56
C VAL A 10 -13.99 2.65 -16.60
N SER A 11 -15.01 2.49 -15.77
CA SER A 11 -16.05 3.52 -15.68
C SER A 11 -15.48 4.84 -15.12
N PRO A 12 -16.01 6.02 -15.53
CA PRO A 12 -15.57 7.30 -14.97
C PRO A 12 -15.67 7.38 -13.45
N ALA A 13 -16.71 6.78 -12.87
CA ALA A 13 -16.89 6.72 -11.42
C ALA A 13 -15.80 5.89 -10.72
N LEU A 14 -15.40 4.75 -11.31
CA LEU A 14 -14.33 3.92 -10.78
C LEU A 14 -12.98 4.62 -10.93
N MET A 15 -12.73 5.25 -12.08
CA MET A 15 -11.52 6.05 -12.30
C MET A 15 -11.40 7.15 -11.24
N ARG A 16 -12.46 7.88 -10.98
CA ARG A 16 -12.50 8.93 -9.96
C ARG A 16 -12.16 8.39 -8.57
N LYS A 17 -12.83 7.32 -8.13
CA LYS A 17 -12.56 6.69 -6.83
C LYS A 17 -11.09 6.24 -6.70
N THR A 18 -10.55 5.66 -7.76
CA THR A 18 -9.17 5.20 -7.80
C THR A 18 -8.18 6.36 -7.70
N ILE A 19 -8.42 7.45 -8.43
CA ILE A 19 -7.58 8.65 -8.37
C ILE A 19 -7.60 9.25 -6.97
N ILE A 20 -8.77 9.43 -6.37
CA ILE A 20 -8.92 9.97 -5.02
C ILE A 20 -8.13 9.12 -4.02
N PHE A 21 -8.36 7.80 -4.02
CA PHE A 21 -7.69 6.89 -3.09
C PHE A 21 -6.16 6.98 -3.21
N TRP A 22 -5.64 6.87 -4.43
CA TRP A 22 -4.19 6.82 -4.62
C TRP A 22 -3.49 8.17 -4.48
N CYS A 23 -4.18 9.27 -4.73
CA CYS A 23 -3.67 10.61 -4.38
C CYS A 23 -3.57 10.76 -2.85
N GLU A 24 -4.60 10.38 -2.11
CA GLU A 24 -4.59 10.42 -0.64
C GLU A 24 -3.48 9.52 -0.08
N ASN A 25 -3.35 8.30 -0.59
CA ASN A 25 -2.30 7.36 -0.23
C ASN A 25 -0.89 7.98 -0.44
N SER A 26 -0.62 8.54 -1.63
CA SER A 26 0.67 9.18 -1.92
C SER A 26 0.96 10.38 -1.01
N ILE A 27 -0.05 11.18 -0.66
CA ILE A 27 0.09 12.28 0.30
C ILE A 27 0.44 11.74 1.70
N GLN A 28 -0.19 10.65 2.11
CA GLN A 28 0.08 10.00 3.39
C GLN A 28 1.51 9.42 3.44
N HIS A 29 1.99 8.80 2.35
CA HIS A 29 3.38 8.36 2.22
C HIS A 29 4.37 9.50 2.40
N ILE A 30 4.15 10.63 1.73
CA ILE A 30 4.98 11.82 1.87
C ILE A 30 5.00 12.33 3.31
N SER A 31 3.84 12.45 3.92
CA SER A 31 3.72 12.89 5.32
C SER A 31 4.44 11.95 6.28
N SER A 32 4.29 10.64 6.09
CA SER A 32 4.92 9.61 6.91
C SER A 32 6.44 9.59 6.72
N LEU A 33 6.92 9.73 5.48
CA LEU A 33 8.34 9.82 5.15
C LEU A 33 9.01 11.00 5.86
N LEU A 34 8.47 12.21 5.69
CA LEU A 34 9.01 13.42 6.32
C LEU A 34 8.98 13.35 7.85
N SER A 35 7.98 12.68 8.40
CA SER A 35 7.82 12.46 9.84
C SER A 35 8.85 11.44 10.36
N ALA A 36 9.08 10.37 9.63
CA ALA A 36 10.04 9.33 9.97
C ALA A 36 11.48 9.86 9.97
N PHE A 37 11.85 10.71 9.01
CA PHE A 37 13.16 11.38 9.01
C PHE A 37 13.33 12.27 10.26
N ARG A 38 12.33 13.07 10.62
CA ARG A 38 12.39 13.90 11.83
C ARG A 38 12.54 13.09 13.12
N GLY A 39 11.93 11.91 13.17
CA GLY A 39 11.96 11.04 14.36
C GLY A 39 13.23 10.17 14.47
N SER A 40 13.92 9.91 13.36
CA SER A 40 15.06 8.99 13.32
C SER A 40 16.42 9.67 13.58
N GLY A 41 16.49 11.00 13.52
CA GLY A 41 17.75 11.73 13.51
C GLY A 41 18.52 11.68 12.17
N ALA A 42 17.97 11.00 11.15
CA ALA A 42 18.52 11.05 9.81
C ALA A 42 18.28 12.41 9.16
N VAL A 43 19.23 12.86 8.36
CA VAL A 43 19.15 14.18 7.69
C VAL A 43 18.64 13.97 6.26
N LEU A 44 17.54 14.62 5.96
CA LEU A 44 17.05 14.77 4.60
C LEU A 44 17.44 16.18 4.12
N ASN A 45 18.19 16.27 3.03
CA ASN A 45 18.64 17.57 2.52
C ASN A 45 17.48 18.43 2.00
N ASP A 46 17.69 19.74 1.93
CA ASP A 46 16.66 20.71 1.55
C ASP A 46 16.15 20.51 0.12
N GLU A 47 16.98 19.98 -0.77
CA GLU A 47 16.58 19.68 -2.16
C GLU A 47 15.50 18.61 -2.19
N PHE A 48 15.70 17.49 -1.47
CA PHE A 48 14.69 16.44 -1.35
C PHE A 48 13.40 16.95 -0.70
N ILE A 49 13.53 17.72 0.38
CA ILE A 49 12.36 18.29 1.07
C ILE A 49 11.55 19.17 0.13
N ARG A 50 12.20 20.04 -0.64
CA ARG A 50 11.54 20.90 -1.61
C ARG A 50 10.84 20.09 -2.69
N GLU A 51 11.54 19.12 -3.29
CA GLU A 51 11.03 18.31 -4.38
C GLU A 51 9.82 17.45 -3.93
N ILE A 52 9.88 16.84 -2.74
CA ILE A 52 8.79 16.10 -2.14
C ILE A 52 7.58 16.99 -1.89
N LYS A 53 7.78 18.21 -1.38
CA LYS A 53 6.69 19.17 -1.15
C LYS A 53 6.00 19.63 -2.45
N GLU A 54 6.77 19.85 -3.51
CA GLU A 54 6.20 20.14 -4.84
C GLU A 54 5.32 19.00 -5.33
N ILE A 55 5.78 17.76 -5.18
CA ILE A 55 5.02 16.54 -5.54
C ILE A 55 3.75 16.43 -4.70
N GLU A 56 3.85 16.69 -3.39
CA GLU A 56 2.72 16.69 -2.47
C GLU A 56 1.63 17.69 -2.90
N LEU A 57 2.04 18.91 -3.28
CA LEU A 57 1.11 19.94 -3.75
C LEU A 57 0.35 19.52 -5.02
N ILE A 58 1.02 18.83 -5.94
CA ILE A 58 0.36 18.32 -7.15
C ILE A 58 -0.67 17.24 -6.78
N PHE A 59 -0.32 16.27 -5.93
CA PHE A 59 -1.27 15.25 -5.48
C PHE A 59 -2.45 15.86 -4.72
N LYS A 60 -2.22 16.84 -3.85
CA LYS A 60 -3.29 17.57 -3.13
C LYS A 60 -4.22 18.30 -4.10
N SER A 61 -3.67 19.02 -5.07
CA SER A 61 -4.48 19.72 -6.07
C SER A 61 -5.38 18.78 -6.85
N ILE A 62 -4.87 17.60 -7.23
CA ILE A 62 -5.66 16.60 -7.96
C ILE A 62 -6.69 15.95 -7.02
N PHE A 63 -6.31 15.62 -5.79
CA PHE A 63 -7.21 15.08 -4.78
C PHE A 63 -8.39 16.02 -4.55
N ASP A 64 -8.15 17.32 -4.33
CA ASP A 64 -9.18 18.33 -4.09
C ASP A 64 -10.10 18.49 -5.31
N GLU A 65 -9.52 18.50 -6.52
CA GLU A 65 -10.28 18.59 -7.77
C GLU A 65 -11.23 17.40 -7.92
N TYR A 66 -10.74 16.17 -7.71
CA TYR A 66 -11.54 14.96 -7.87
C TYR A 66 -12.47 14.67 -6.69
N SER A 67 -12.19 15.18 -5.50
CA SER A 67 -13.08 15.11 -4.34
C SER A 67 -14.25 16.10 -4.42
N SER A 68 -14.13 17.16 -5.23
CA SER A 68 -15.22 18.10 -5.46
C SER A 68 -16.41 17.44 -6.17
N GLU A 69 -17.64 17.91 -5.95
CA GLU A 69 -18.86 17.34 -6.56
C GLU A 69 -18.99 17.60 -8.08
N LYS A 70 -18.02 18.25 -8.70
CA LYS A 70 -18.01 18.51 -10.15
C LYS A 70 -17.98 17.20 -10.92
N THR A 71 -18.99 16.93 -11.71
CA THR A 71 -19.21 15.64 -12.39
C THR A 71 -18.41 15.46 -13.70
N ASN A 72 -17.94 16.55 -14.30
CA ASN A 72 -17.28 16.54 -15.62
C ASN A 72 -15.81 16.95 -15.55
N LEU A 73 -15.03 16.29 -14.70
CA LEU A 73 -13.59 16.55 -14.63
C LEU A 73 -12.85 15.83 -15.76
N PRO A 74 -11.95 16.52 -16.46
CA PRO A 74 -11.09 15.86 -17.44
C PRO A 74 -10.20 14.85 -16.72
N ALA A 75 -10.13 13.62 -17.24
CA ALA A 75 -9.20 12.64 -16.72
C ALA A 75 -7.75 13.17 -16.89
N ARG A 76 -6.98 13.20 -15.80
CA ARG A 76 -5.59 13.65 -15.81
C ARG A 76 -4.60 12.51 -15.48
N PRO A 77 -4.81 11.29 -15.98
CA PRO A 77 -3.94 10.17 -15.63
C PRO A 77 -2.49 10.40 -16.08
N ALA A 78 -2.26 11.15 -17.15
CA ALA A 78 -0.90 11.48 -17.61
C ALA A 78 -0.14 12.37 -16.61
N ILE A 79 -0.80 13.33 -15.97
CA ILE A 79 -0.18 14.16 -14.92
C ILE A 79 0.10 13.31 -13.70
N LEU A 80 -0.85 12.47 -13.28
CA LEU A 80 -0.68 11.55 -12.16
C LEU A 80 0.48 10.60 -12.41
N PHE A 81 0.52 9.96 -13.56
CA PHE A 81 1.60 9.07 -13.96
C PHE A 81 2.97 9.76 -13.90
N LYS A 82 3.08 10.96 -14.49
CA LYS A 82 4.31 11.75 -14.49
C LYS A 82 4.73 12.16 -13.08
N THR A 83 3.77 12.63 -12.26
CA THR A 83 4.05 13.05 -10.87
C THR A 83 4.50 11.86 -10.03
N ASN A 84 3.83 10.72 -10.18
CA ASN A 84 4.19 9.52 -9.46
C ASN A 84 5.53 8.93 -9.90
N THR A 85 5.86 8.98 -11.19
CA THR A 85 7.19 8.62 -11.71
C THR A 85 8.28 9.50 -11.10
N ARG A 86 8.03 10.81 -10.98
CA ARG A 86 8.94 11.74 -10.31
C ARG A 86 9.10 11.38 -8.83
N PHE A 87 8.00 11.02 -8.15
CA PHE A 87 8.05 10.62 -6.74
C PHE A 87 8.88 9.35 -6.54
N ILE A 88 8.69 8.33 -7.38
CA ILE A 88 9.51 7.10 -7.36
C ILE A 88 11.01 7.44 -7.53
N ALA A 89 11.35 8.32 -8.48
CA ALA A 89 12.74 8.72 -8.71
C ALA A 89 13.35 9.40 -7.47
N VAL A 90 12.60 10.25 -6.79
CA VAL A 90 13.04 10.88 -5.53
C VAL A 90 13.22 9.85 -4.43
N LEU A 91 12.29 8.92 -4.26
CA LEU A 91 12.40 7.84 -3.27
C LEU A 91 13.63 6.94 -3.52
N GLU A 92 13.94 6.61 -4.77
CA GLU A 92 15.13 5.83 -5.13
C GLU A 92 16.42 6.60 -4.79
N ARG A 93 16.48 7.91 -5.03
CA ARG A 93 17.63 8.75 -4.60
C ARG A 93 17.74 8.78 -3.09
N ILE A 94 16.65 8.98 -2.36
CA ILE A 94 16.62 8.95 -0.88
C ILE A 94 17.11 7.59 -0.37
N LYS A 95 16.69 6.50 -0.98
CA LYS A 95 17.15 5.15 -0.63
C LYS A 95 18.65 4.99 -0.74
N CYS A 96 19.27 5.59 -1.76
CA CYS A 96 20.70 5.51 -1.97
C CYS A 96 21.51 6.46 -1.10
N GLU A 97 20.98 7.68 -0.84
CA GLU A 97 21.77 8.79 -0.29
C GLU A 97 21.49 9.09 1.19
N ALA A 98 20.26 8.82 1.68
CA ALA A 98 19.82 9.37 2.95
C ALA A 98 19.44 8.33 4.03
N VAL A 99 19.24 7.06 3.68
CA VAL A 99 18.77 6.05 4.65
C VAL A 99 19.80 4.99 5.04
N SER A 100 21.04 5.13 4.58
CA SER A 100 22.13 4.24 4.97
C SER A 100 22.37 4.34 6.49
N GLY A 101 22.37 3.20 7.18
CA GLY A 101 22.48 3.14 8.64
C GLY A 101 21.16 3.30 9.42
N TYR A 102 20.04 3.49 8.75
CA TYR A 102 18.71 3.62 9.36
C TYR A 102 17.74 2.51 8.85
N PRO A 103 17.81 1.28 9.39
CA PRO A 103 17.07 0.12 8.85
C PRO A 103 15.55 0.33 8.74
N ILE A 104 14.95 1.02 9.71
CA ILE A 104 13.49 1.28 9.71
C ILE A 104 13.13 2.25 8.58
N LEU A 105 13.90 3.33 8.39
CA LEU A 105 13.71 4.25 7.28
C LEU A 105 13.91 3.55 5.94
N GLN A 106 14.94 2.73 5.83
CA GLN A 106 15.22 1.96 4.63
C GLN A 106 14.05 1.04 4.27
N GLN A 107 13.48 0.35 5.25
CA GLN A 107 12.31 -0.50 5.06
C GLN A 107 11.08 0.32 4.64
N SER A 108 10.84 1.49 5.26
CA SER A 108 9.73 2.38 4.91
C SER A 108 9.88 2.92 3.49
N VAL A 109 11.06 3.39 3.11
CA VAL A 109 11.32 3.89 1.75
C VAL A 109 11.15 2.78 0.71
N TYR A 110 11.61 1.55 1.02
CA TYR A 110 11.41 0.41 0.14
C TYR A 110 9.92 0.08 -0.05
N HIS A 111 9.13 0.10 1.04
CA HIS A 111 7.69 -0.06 0.99
C HIS A 111 7.03 0.98 0.08
N TYR A 112 7.35 2.26 0.25
CA TYR A 112 6.80 3.33 -0.58
C TYR A 112 7.17 3.18 -2.06
N ILE A 113 8.43 2.84 -2.37
CA ILE A 113 8.86 2.59 -3.75
C ILE A 113 8.05 1.45 -4.37
N PHE A 114 7.89 0.35 -3.64
CA PHE A 114 7.15 -0.81 -4.12
C PHE A 114 5.70 -0.46 -4.44
N GLU A 115 5.04 0.25 -3.55
CA GLU A 115 3.65 0.63 -3.71
C GLU A 115 3.45 1.70 -4.78
N GLN A 116 4.31 2.72 -4.83
CA GLN A 116 4.24 3.76 -5.86
C GLN A 116 4.47 3.20 -7.27
N ASN A 117 5.28 2.17 -7.43
CA ASN A 117 5.40 1.47 -8.70
C ASN A 117 4.08 0.80 -9.12
N TYR A 118 3.35 0.19 -8.18
CA TYR A 118 2.03 -0.37 -8.45
C TYR A 118 1.02 0.71 -8.83
N ILE A 119 0.99 1.82 -8.08
CA ILE A 119 0.14 2.99 -8.38
C ILE A 119 0.45 3.52 -9.79
N ASN A 120 1.73 3.58 -10.15
CA ASN A 120 2.15 4.05 -11.46
C ASN A 120 1.63 3.16 -12.60
N ALA A 121 1.58 1.84 -12.38
CA ALA A 121 0.96 0.92 -13.33
C ALA A 121 -0.55 1.17 -13.47
N ILE A 122 -1.24 1.42 -12.37
CA ILE A 122 -2.68 1.75 -12.40
C ILE A 122 -2.92 3.03 -13.20
N PHE A 123 -2.16 4.08 -12.96
CA PHE A 123 -2.28 5.33 -13.73
C PHE A 123 -1.93 5.14 -15.20
N GLY A 124 -0.95 4.28 -15.52
CA GLY A 124 -0.62 3.92 -16.89
C GLY A 124 -1.77 3.24 -17.65
N ILE A 125 -2.50 2.33 -16.98
CA ILE A 125 -3.66 1.64 -17.57
C ILE A 125 -4.82 2.60 -17.82
N MET A 126 -4.95 3.67 -17.04
CA MET A 126 -5.98 4.69 -17.23
C MET A 126 -5.74 5.61 -18.45
N MET A 127 -4.57 5.58 -19.05
CA MET A 127 -4.25 6.43 -20.19
C MET A 127 -4.77 5.84 -21.51
N PRO A 128 -5.70 6.52 -22.23
CA PRO A 128 -6.46 5.91 -23.33
C PRO A 128 -5.67 5.64 -24.62
N GLN A 129 -4.41 6.02 -24.71
CA GLN A 129 -3.63 5.95 -25.95
C GLN A 129 -2.17 5.48 -25.81
N GLN A 130 -1.74 5.12 -24.64
CA GLN A 130 -0.42 4.52 -24.47
C GLN A 130 -0.56 3.02 -24.35
N THR A 131 -0.13 2.30 -25.38
CA THR A 131 0.24 0.89 -25.22
C THR A 131 1.13 0.82 -23.99
N PRO A 132 0.81 -0.01 -22.99
CA PRO A 132 1.61 -0.08 -21.79
C PRO A 132 2.99 -0.62 -22.14
N LEU A 133 3.91 0.27 -22.51
CA LEU A 133 5.35 0.00 -22.55
C LEU A 133 5.90 -0.27 -21.13
N ILE A 134 5.02 -0.19 -20.15
CA ILE A 134 5.34 -0.46 -18.76
C ILE A 134 4.97 -1.90 -18.49
N THR A 135 5.85 -2.80 -18.86
CA THR A 135 5.99 -4.05 -18.13
C THR A 135 6.49 -3.72 -16.74
N VAL A 136 5.60 -3.22 -15.90
CA VAL A 136 5.92 -3.09 -14.49
C VAL A 136 6.04 -4.51 -13.97
N LYS A 137 7.26 -4.97 -13.83
CA LYS A 137 7.59 -6.24 -13.21
C LYS A 137 7.34 -6.11 -11.70
N PHE A 138 6.07 -6.10 -11.28
CA PHE A 138 5.72 -6.11 -9.86
C PHE A 138 6.05 -7.43 -9.19
N ALA A 139 6.00 -8.51 -9.96
CA ALA A 139 6.35 -9.80 -9.48
C ALA A 139 7.55 -10.31 -10.27
N PRO A 140 8.48 -11.05 -9.65
CA PRO A 140 9.48 -11.80 -10.39
C PRO A 140 8.84 -12.75 -11.42
N PHE A 141 7.53 -12.97 -11.31
CA PHE A 141 6.72 -13.84 -12.16
C PHE A 141 5.52 -13.06 -12.70
N TYR A 142 5.71 -12.34 -13.80
CA TYR A 142 4.59 -11.71 -14.50
C TYR A 142 3.60 -12.80 -14.96
N ASN A 143 2.38 -12.72 -14.45
CA ASN A 143 1.27 -13.55 -14.89
C ASN A 143 0.24 -12.66 -15.61
N ASN A 144 -0.31 -13.14 -16.74
CA ASN A 144 -1.38 -12.43 -17.44
C ASN A 144 -2.71 -12.42 -16.63
N ASN A 145 -2.77 -13.18 -15.54
CA ASN A 145 -3.93 -13.21 -14.65
C ASN A 145 -3.88 -12.04 -13.67
N CYS A 146 -4.78 -11.08 -13.86
CA CYS A 146 -4.82 -9.88 -13.02
C CYS A 146 -5.16 -10.18 -11.54
N ILE A 147 -5.94 -11.23 -11.27
CA ILE A 147 -6.28 -11.65 -9.89
C ILE A 147 -5.02 -12.13 -9.18
N PHE A 148 -4.18 -12.91 -9.87
CA PHE A 148 -2.89 -13.35 -9.37
C PHE A 148 -2.01 -12.16 -9.00
N ASN A 149 -1.84 -11.20 -9.92
CA ASN A 149 -1.00 -10.02 -9.70
C ASN A 149 -1.51 -9.17 -8.53
N GLN A 150 -2.83 -9.06 -8.35
CA GLN A 150 -3.44 -8.38 -7.23
C GLN A 150 -3.15 -9.09 -5.91
N MET A 151 -3.40 -10.39 -5.82
CA MET A 151 -3.12 -11.15 -4.61
C MET A 151 -1.63 -11.10 -4.25
N TYR A 152 -0.76 -11.21 -5.24
CA TYR A 152 0.69 -11.13 -5.01
C TYR A 152 1.09 -9.76 -4.45
N PHE A 153 0.68 -8.67 -5.11
CA PHE A 153 0.97 -7.32 -4.66
C PHE A 153 0.50 -7.08 -3.22
N TRP A 154 -0.78 -7.36 -2.95
CA TRP A 154 -1.35 -7.14 -1.63
C TRP A 154 -0.81 -8.10 -0.56
N SER A 155 -0.29 -9.27 -0.95
CA SER A 155 0.42 -10.15 -0.01
C SER A 155 1.78 -9.60 0.36
N VAL A 156 2.51 -9.01 -0.59
CA VAL A 156 3.77 -8.31 -0.29
C VAL A 156 3.53 -7.14 0.67
N ILE A 157 2.56 -6.28 0.37
CA ILE A 157 2.18 -5.16 1.25
C ILE A 157 1.70 -5.68 2.61
N GLY A 158 0.87 -6.71 2.63
CA GLY A 158 0.37 -7.34 3.85
C GLY A 158 1.47 -7.94 4.74
N SER A 159 2.62 -8.36 4.17
CA SER A 159 3.79 -8.78 4.95
C SER A 159 4.64 -7.61 5.44
N MET A 160 4.69 -6.51 4.67
CA MET A 160 5.47 -5.33 5.04
C MET A 160 4.86 -4.56 6.21
N HIS A 161 3.55 -4.40 6.26
CA HIS A 161 2.87 -3.62 7.29
C HIS A 161 3.11 -4.14 8.71
N PRO A 162 2.88 -5.41 9.04
CA PRO A 162 3.18 -5.91 10.38
C PRO A 162 4.69 -5.88 10.68
N SER A 163 5.55 -6.04 9.68
CA SER A 163 7.01 -5.90 9.85
C SER A 163 7.39 -4.46 10.23
N LEU A 164 6.83 -3.45 9.57
CA LEU A 164 7.06 -2.04 9.89
C LEU A 164 6.60 -1.71 11.32
N LEU A 165 5.45 -2.24 11.73
CA LEU A 165 4.92 -2.04 13.07
C LEU A 165 5.77 -2.72 14.14
N LEU A 166 6.25 -3.95 13.90
CA LEU A 166 7.13 -4.66 14.83
C LEU A 166 8.50 -4.00 14.96
N ASN A 167 8.97 -3.32 13.93
CA ASN A 167 10.23 -2.59 13.94
C ASN A 167 10.10 -1.18 14.54
N ASN A 168 8.88 -0.68 14.73
CA ASN A 168 8.64 0.56 15.47
C ASN A 168 8.81 0.29 16.96
N SER A 169 9.88 0.82 17.57
CA SER A 169 10.24 0.52 18.95
C SER A 169 9.13 0.83 19.94
N ASP A 170 8.48 1.99 19.80
CA ASP A 170 7.45 2.44 20.73
C ASP A 170 6.21 1.54 20.67
N PHE A 171 5.79 1.18 19.46
CA PHE A 171 4.66 0.29 19.26
C PHE A 171 5.00 -1.14 19.69
N ALA A 172 6.15 -1.67 19.27
CA ALA A 172 6.56 -3.03 19.58
C ALA A 172 6.70 -3.29 21.10
N VAL A 173 7.19 -2.31 21.87
CA VAL A 173 7.29 -2.43 23.33
C VAL A 173 5.91 -2.47 23.98
N ALA A 174 4.95 -1.73 23.46
CA ALA A 174 3.60 -1.66 24.00
C ALA A 174 2.78 -2.93 23.75
N LEU A 175 3.08 -3.69 22.69
CA LEU A 175 2.37 -4.93 22.35
C LEU A 175 2.56 -6.02 23.41
N ASN A 176 1.48 -6.71 23.76
CA ASN A 176 1.57 -7.94 24.54
C ASN A 176 2.19 -9.10 23.72
N GLY A 177 2.54 -10.19 24.41
CA GLY A 177 3.19 -11.35 23.78
C GLY A 177 2.36 -11.96 22.64
N TYR A 178 1.05 -12.12 22.87
CA TYR A 178 0.11 -12.65 21.87
C TYR A 178 0.05 -11.76 20.62
N SER A 179 0.00 -10.45 20.78
CA SER A 179 -0.03 -9.51 19.66
C SER A 179 1.26 -9.54 18.83
N LYS A 180 2.41 -9.70 19.49
CA LYS A 180 3.71 -9.85 18.80
C LYS A 180 3.77 -11.15 17.99
N GLU A 181 3.27 -12.24 18.55
CA GLU A 181 3.20 -13.53 17.85
C GLU A 181 2.24 -13.45 16.67
N PHE A 182 1.03 -12.93 16.87
CA PHE A 182 0.06 -12.69 15.81
C PHE A 182 0.65 -11.89 14.62
N MET A 183 1.40 -10.83 14.92
CA MET A 183 2.04 -10.02 13.89
C MET A 183 3.10 -10.81 13.11
N ARG A 184 3.92 -11.64 13.78
CA ARG A 184 4.91 -12.51 13.12
C ARG A 184 4.22 -13.56 12.24
N ASP A 185 3.15 -14.17 12.75
CA ASP A 185 2.36 -15.15 12.01
C ASP A 185 1.70 -14.51 10.78
N THR A 186 1.26 -13.26 10.90
CA THR A 186 0.70 -12.48 9.79
C THR A 186 1.76 -12.24 8.70
N VAL A 187 2.98 -11.84 9.07
CA VAL A 187 4.11 -11.73 8.12
C VAL A 187 4.35 -13.05 7.39
N ASN A 188 4.47 -14.14 8.16
CA ASN A 188 4.72 -15.48 7.60
C ASN A 188 3.57 -15.95 6.71
N GLY A 189 2.32 -15.67 7.10
CA GLY A 189 1.14 -16.04 6.33
C GLY A 189 1.12 -15.35 4.97
N PHE A 190 1.35 -14.05 4.90
CA PHE A 190 1.40 -13.33 3.63
C PHE A 190 2.61 -13.74 2.77
N ASN A 191 3.77 -13.97 3.36
CA ASN A 191 4.93 -14.50 2.63
C ASN A 191 4.66 -15.89 2.05
N ASN A 192 3.94 -16.75 2.79
CA ASN A 192 3.50 -18.05 2.30
C ASN A 192 2.58 -17.93 1.10
N ILE A 193 1.67 -16.95 1.09
CA ILE A 193 0.81 -16.70 -0.07
C ILE A 193 1.65 -16.28 -1.28
N CYS A 194 2.62 -15.39 -1.10
CA CYS A 194 3.56 -15.02 -2.17
C CYS A 194 4.29 -16.24 -2.73
N PHE A 195 4.75 -17.14 -1.85
CA PHE A 195 5.41 -18.38 -2.25
C PHE A 195 4.45 -19.31 -3.00
N MET A 196 3.25 -19.57 -2.46
CA MET A 196 2.24 -20.39 -3.13
C MET A 196 1.87 -19.85 -4.51
N LEU A 197 1.76 -18.51 -4.65
CA LEU A 197 1.48 -17.88 -5.93
C LEU A 197 2.64 -18.03 -6.92
N SER A 198 3.89 -18.00 -6.46
CA SER A 198 5.06 -18.18 -7.33
C SER A 198 5.23 -19.61 -7.85
N ASP A 199 4.74 -20.59 -7.11
CA ASP A 199 4.81 -22.00 -7.47
C ASP A 199 3.65 -22.46 -8.36
N ILE A 200 2.59 -21.67 -8.49
CA ILE A 200 1.46 -22.03 -9.35
C ILE A 200 1.87 -21.98 -10.84
N PRO A 201 1.65 -23.07 -11.61
CA PRO A 201 1.84 -23.04 -13.04
C PRO A 201 0.99 -21.96 -13.73
N LYS A 202 1.53 -21.32 -14.78
CA LYS A 202 0.82 -20.28 -15.54
C LYS A 202 -0.55 -20.71 -16.10
N SER A 203 -0.77 -22.03 -16.20
CA SER A 203 -2.02 -22.68 -16.63
C SER A 203 -2.90 -23.13 -15.45
N SER A 204 -2.71 -22.56 -14.27
CA SER A 204 -3.30 -23.08 -13.04
C SER A 204 -4.83 -23.13 -13.04
N ASN A 205 -5.31 -24.18 -12.38
CA ASN A 205 -6.71 -24.47 -12.17
C ASN A 205 -7.36 -23.40 -11.28
N LYS A 206 -8.50 -22.86 -11.70
CA LYS A 206 -9.35 -21.94 -10.95
C LYS A 206 -9.56 -22.36 -9.49
N LYS A 207 -9.66 -23.68 -9.22
CA LYS A 207 -9.86 -24.25 -7.87
C LYS A 207 -8.66 -23.99 -6.93
N GLU A 208 -7.43 -24.08 -7.42
CA GLU A 208 -6.23 -23.79 -6.62
C GLU A 208 -6.14 -22.30 -6.29
N LEU A 209 -6.38 -21.45 -7.29
CA LEU A 209 -6.40 -20.01 -7.10
C LEU A 209 -7.46 -19.59 -6.08
N LEU A 210 -8.65 -20.22 -6.13
CA LEU A 210 -9.71 -19.98 -5.14
C LEU A 210 -9.30 -20.38 -3.71
N LYS A 211 -8.55 -21.48 -3.56
CA LYS A 211 -8.04 -21.91 -2.24
C LYS A 211 -7.08 -20.88 -1.65
N ILE A 212 -6.12 -20.40 -2.45
CA ILE A 212 -5.16 -19.39 -2.03
C ILE A 212 -5.88 -18.06 -1.73
N PHE A 213 -6.85 -17.70 -2.58
CA PHE A 213 -7.65 -16.50 -2.39
C PHE A 213 -8.40 -16.50 -1.05
N LYS A 214 -9.03 -17.61 -0.67
CA LYS A 214 -9.71 -17.73 0.63
C LYS A 214 -8.75 -17.55 1.80
N HIS A 215 -7.55 -18.10 1.70
CA HIS A 215 -6.52 -17.92 2.73
C HIS A 215 -6.05 -16.47 2.82
N PHE A 216 -5.77 -15.84 1.68
CA PHE A 216 -5.42 -14.42 1.58
C PHE A 216 -6.51 -13.52 2.19
N GLN A 217 -7.78 -13.76 1.84
CA GLN A 217 -8.92 -13.00 2.37
C GLN A 217 -9.00 -13.09 3.89
N GLN A 218 -8.85 -14.30 4.46
CA GLN A 218 -8.90 -14.49 5.90
C GLN A 218 -7.75 -13.78 6.63
N LEU A 219 -6.54 -13.87 6.10
CA LEU A 219 -5.38 -13.14 6.65
C LEU A 219 -5.61 -11.63 6.64
N ASN A 220 -6.10 -11.09 5.52
CA ASN A 220 -6.36 -9.67 5.40
C ASN A 220 -7.40 -9.18 6.41
N ILE A 221 -8.50 -9.90 6.57
CA ILE A 221 -9.56 -9.58 7.55
C ILE A 221 -9.02 -9.64 8.98
N ASN A 222 -8.26 -10.68 9.31
CA ASN A 222 -7.69 -10.82 10.65
C ASN A 222 -6.72 -9.68 10.98
N PHE A 223 -5.88 -9.30 10.02
CA PHE A 223 -4.95 -8.21 10.21
C PHE A 223 -5.64 -6.84 10.28
N LEU A 224 -6.66 -6.60 9.46
CA LEU A 224 -7.48 -5.39 9.55
C LEU A 224 -8.13 -5.25 10.94
N ASN A 225 -8.75 -6.32 11.44
CA ASN A 225 -9.37 -6.32 12.78
C ASN A 225 -8.34 -6.04 13.88
N PHE A 226 -7.12 -6.56 13.72
CA PHE A 226 -6.03 -6.26 14.64
C PHE A 226 -5.63 -4.77 14.58
N LEU A 227 -5.45 -4.22 13.39
CA LEU A 227 -5.10 -2.80 13.20
C LEU A 227 -6.15 -1.86 13.80
N GLU A 228 -7.44 -2.16 13.58
CA GLU A 228 -8.54 -1.38 14.15
C GLU A 228 -8.57 -1.47 15.68
N SER A 229 -8.33 -2.67 16.22
CA SER A 229 -8.23 -2.88 17.67
C SER A 229 -7.04 -2.13 18.26
N ALA A 230 -5.89 -2.14 17.59
CA ALA A 230 -4.70 -1.41 17.99
C ALA A 230 -4.92 0.11 17.93
N TYR A 231 -5.50 0.58 16.84
CA TYR A 231 -5.81 2.00 16.63
C TYR A 231 -6.76 2.55 17.71
N ASN A 232 -7.74 1.74 18.14
CA ASN A 232 -8.72 2.09 19.17
C ASN A 232 -8.23 1.85 20.61
N GLY A 233 -6.96 1.49 20.79
CA GLY A 233 -6.36 1.31 22.11
C GLY A 233 -6.90 0.11 22.91
N SER A 234 -7.32 -0.96 22.22
CA SER A 234 -7.88 -2.16 22.86
C SER A 234 -6.88 -2.81 23.83
N ALA A 235 -7.30 -3.06 25.06
CA ALA A 235 -6.52 -3.77 26.07
C ALA A 235 -6.12 -5.20 25.66
N ARG A 236 -6.76 -5.78 24.65
CA ARG A 236 -6.38 -7.09 24.09
C ARG A 236 -5.07 -7.04 23.30
N VAL A 237 -4.67 -5.86 22.83
CA VAL A 237 -3.49 -5.67 22.00
C VAL A 237 -2.26 -5.30 22.83
N TYR A 238 -2.45 -4.58 23.94
CA TYR A 238 -1.38 -3.96 24.70
C TYR A 238 -1.12 -4.63 26.05
N THR A 239 0.08 -4.42 26.59
CA THR A 239 0.51 -4.99 27.90
C THR A 239 -0.11 -4.30 29.11
N SER A 240 -0.53 -3.05 28.95
CA SER A 240 -1.15 -2.27 30.05
C SER A 240 -2.41 -1.55 29.57
N THR A 241 -3.37 -1.40 30.49
CA THR A 241 -4.63 -0.66 30.30
C THR A 241 -4.46 0.86 30.37
N THR A 242 -3.27 1.34 30.68
CA THR A 242 -2.98 2.78 30.66
C THR A 242 -3.02 3.27 29.23
N SER A 243 -3.78 4.34 28.99
CA SER A 243 -3.91 5.05 27.73
C SER A 243 -2.54 5.51 27.24
N GLN A 244 -1.80 4.59 26.64
CA GLN A 244 -0.52 4.87 26.04
C GLN A 244 -0.81 5.72 24.80
N ARG A 245 -0.52 7.01 24.86
CA ARG A 245 -0.57 7.88 23.70
C ARG A 245 0.63 7.55 22.84
N PHE A 246 0.38 6.82 21.76
CA PHE A 246 1.37 6.67 20.71
C PHE A 246 1.64 8.01 20.04
N SER A 247 2.79 8.09 19.36
CA SER A 247 3.11 9.27 18.55
C SER A 247 2.06 9.47 17.46
N ASP A 248 1.85 10.71 17.04
CA ASP A 248 1.00 11.04 15.89
C ASP A 248 1.39 10.24 14.64
N ASN A 249 2.66 9.88 14.53
CA ASN A 249 3.17 9.06 13.43
C ASN A 249 2.61 7.64 13.43
N PHE A 250 2.45 7.03 14.61
CA PHE A 250 1.80 5.72 14.72
C PHE A 250 0.35 5.80 14.23
N TYR A 251 -0.40 6.79 14.71
CA TYR A 251 -1.81 6.91 14.31
C TYR A 251 -1.98 7.20 12.81
N LYS A 252 -1.09 8.00 12.23
CA LYS A 252 -1.10 8.25 10.78
C LYS A 252 -0.78 6.98 9.99
N GLY A 253 0.26 6.25 10.38
CA GLY A 253 0.64 4.99 9.75
C GLY A 253 -0.44 3.91 9.90
N ALA A 254 -1.00 3.73 11.10
CA ALA A 254 -2.07 2.77 11.34
C ALA A 254 -3.34 3.10 10.53
N ARG A 255 -3.72 4.38 10.46
CA ARG A 255 -4.87 4.84 9.65
C ARG A 255 -4.66 4.56 8.16
N HIS A 256 -3.46 4.79 7.67
CA HIS A 256 -3.06 4.47 6.30
C HIS A 256 -3.21 2.96 6.02
N MET A 257 -2.61 2.11 6.83
CA MET A 257 -2.70 0.65 6.69
C MET A 257 -4.15 0.15 6.78
N ILE A 258 -4.97 0.70 7.70
CA ILE A 258 -6.39 0.39 7.80
C ILE A 258 -7.13 0.72 6.50
N ALA A 259 -6.87 1.88 5.90
CA ALA A 259 -7.53 2.28 4.65
C ALA A 259 -7.19 1.32 3.51
N GLU A 260 -5.95 0.87 3.41
CA GLU A 260 -5.50 -0.08 2.40
C GLU A 260 -6.09 -1.47 2.60
N HIS A 261 -6.05 -2.00 3.82
CA HIS A 261 -6.62 -3.32 4.11
C HIS A 261 -8.16 -3.34 3.97
N ARG A 262 -8.85 -2.22 4.19
CA ARG A 262 -10.27 -2.06 3.86
C ARG A 262 -10.49 -2.08 2.34
N LEU A 263 -9.66 -1.36 1.59
CA LEU A 263 -9.69 -1.45 0.13
C LEU A 263 -9.53 -2.90 -0.32
N VAL A 264 -8.58 -3.65 0.23
CA VAL A 264 -8.40 -5.08 -0.08
C VAL A 264 -9.66 -5.90 0.23
N CYS A 265 -10.39 -5.62 1.31
CA CYS A 265 -11.66 -6.30 1.59
C CYS A 265 -12.70 -6.03 0.49
N GLU A 266 -12.87 -4.77 0.07
CA GLU A 266 -13.78 -4.43 -1.05
C GLU A 266 -13.38 -5.12 -2.35
N LEU A 267 -12.08 -5.26 -2.57
CA LEU A 267 -11.49 -5.92 -3.72
C LEU A 267 -11.78 -7.42 -3.70
N ASN A 268 -11.67 -8.04 -2.54
CA ASN A 268 -11.92 -9.45 -2.35
C ASN A 268 -13.36 -9.83 -2.71
N GLU A 269 -14.33 -8.95 -2.48
CA GLU A 269 -15.72 -9.16 -2.91
C GLU A 269 -15.82 -9.28 -4.44
N SER A 270 -15.13 -8.41 -5.16
CA SER A 270 -15.12 -8.43 -6.64
C SER A 270 -14.37 -9.64 -7.18
N ILE A 271 -13.26 -10.03 -6.56
CA ILE A 271 -12.49 -11.23 -6.95
C ILE A 271 -13.32 -12.50 -6.69
N ALA A 272 -14.04 -12.57 -5.57
CA ALA A 272 -14.92 -13.69 -5.25
C ALA A 272 -16.00 -13.89 -6.33
N GLN A 273 -16.59 -12.81 -6.85
CA GLN A 273 -17.58 -12.87 -7.94
C GLN A 273 -16.99 -13.45 -9.25
N ILE A 274 -15.72 -13.21 -9.52
CA ILE A 274 -15.03 -13.72 -10.71
C ILE A 274 -14.63 -15.19 -10.53
N LEU A 275 -14.24 -15.58 -9.32
CA LEU A 275 -13.76 -16.93 -9.00
C LEU A 275 -14.89 -17.93 -8.71
N ASN A 276 -16.10 -17.50 -8.36
CA ASN A 276 -17.28 -18.35 -8.26
C ASN A 276 -17.98 -18.49 -9.61
#